data_91ec7a0afb8e76540e813beaa79376a1
#
_entry.id   91ec7a0afb8e76540e813beaa79376a1
#
_cell.length_a   1.000
_cell.length_b   1.000
_cell.length_c   1.000
_cell.angle_alpha   90.00
_cell.angle_beta   90.00
_cell.angle_gamma   90.00
#
_symmetry.space_group_name_H-M   'P 1'
#
loop_
_entity.id
_entity.type
_entity.pdbx_description
1 polymer ?
#
loop_
_entity_poly.entity_id
_entity_poly.type
_entity_poly.pdbx_seq_one_letter_code
_entity_poly.pdbx_strand_id
1 'polypeptide(L)'
;LASFSRLILFDRRGNGMSEGTPGTTPLEGQMDDVLAVLEAADAPNPVLIAPLEGSSLSTMFAASRPDVVRALVMMTPNSRPVAGPGYEWAQSVEERNERVKHLVEYWGMDSPENLFMSDAISAEERFIWTRWQRLAMGPSGVAASLALHGETDVRELLPSIQCPTLVIRPED
;
A
#
# COMPACT_ATOMS: atom_id res chain seq x y z
N LEU A 1 -8.92 -0.30 15.93
CA LEU A 1 -8.60 1.13 15.83
C LEU A 1 -9.84 1.98 16.09
N ALA A 2 -10.94 1.75 15.39
CA ALA A 2 -12.16 2.54 15.54
C ALA A 2 -12.75 2.56 16.96
N SER A 3 -12.35 1.67 17.85
CA SER A 3 -12.78 1.64 19.25
C SER A 3 -12.18 2.76 20.12
N PHE A 4 -11.11 3.39 19.69
CA PHE A 4 -10.39 4.43 20.46
C PHE A 4 -9.92 5.62 19.63
N SER A 5 -10.18 5.62 18.31
CA SER A 5 -9.77 6.70 17.41
C SER A 5 -10.82 6.96 16.33
N ARG A 6 -10.81 8.17 15.76
CA ARG A 6 -11.52 8.42 14.51
C ARG A 6 -10.74 7.83 13.36
N LEU A 7 -11.27 6.79 12.75
CA LEU A 7 -10.67 6.10 11.61
C LEU A 7 -11.19 6.70 10.30
N ILE A 8 -10.29 7.10 9.42
CA ILE A 8 -10.59 7.55 8.06
C ILE A 8 -10.03 6.51 7.11
N LEU A 9 -10.90 5.92 6.31
CA LEU A 9 -10.56 4.99 5.25
C LEU A 9 -11.07 5.54 3.93
N PHE A 10 -10.31 5.40 2.88
CA PHE A 10 -10.73 5.74 1.53
C PHE A 10 -10.13 4.78 0.50
N ASP A 11 -10.85 4.59 -0.58
CA ASP A 11 -10.33 3.87 -1.74
C ASP A 11 -9.51 4.82 -2.60
N ARG A 12 -8.32 4.44 -3.00
CA ARG A 12 -7.51 5.22 -3.95
C ARG A 12 -8.22 5.29 -5.30
N ARG A 13 -7.90 6.29 -6.12
CA ARG A 13 -8.46 6.43 -7.48
C ARG A 13 -8.41 5.12 -8.25
N GLY A 14 -9.54 4.75 -8.84
CA GLY A 14 -9.71 3.53 -9.61
C GLY A 14 -9.84 2.26 -8.78
N ASN A 15 -9.88 2.36 -7.46
CA ASN A 15 -10.08 1.22 -6.56
C ASN A 15 -11.45 1.31 -5.89
N GLY A 16 -12.06 0.15 -5.63
CA GLY A 16 -13.30 0.05 -4.88
C GLY A 16 -14.41 0.94 -5.45
N MET A 17 -14.84 1.90 -4.66
CA MET A 17 -15.90 2.86 -5.01
C MET A 17 -15.38 4.19 -5.57
N SER A 18 -14.07 4.40 -5.61
CA SER A 18 -13.48 5.63 -6.13
C SER A 18 -13.38 5.62 -7.65
N GLU A 19 -13.74 6.74 -8.28
CA GLU A 19 -13.61 6.92 -9.72
C GLU A 19 -12.15 6.88 -10.19
N GLY A 20 -11.95 6.62 -11.49
CA GLY A 20 -10.66 6.60 -12.15
C GLY A 20 -10.24 5.23 -12.64
N THR A 21 -8.98 5.12 -13.06
CA THR A 21 -8.38 3.89 -13.55
C THR A 21 -7.22 3.47 -12.62
N PRO A 22 -7.20 2.22 -12.14
CA PRO A 22 -6.11 1.75 -11.28
C PRO A 22 -4.74 1.91 -11.94
N GLY A 23 -3.73 2.31 -11.17
CA GLY A 23 -2.34 2.40 -11.63
C GLY A 23 -2.02 3.54 -12.60
N THR A 24 -2.96 4.47 -12.84
CA THR A 24 -2.72 5.61 -13.77
C THR A 24 -2.31 6.90 -13.05
N THR A 25 -2.62 7.03 -11.76
CA THR A 25 -2.27 8.23 -10.98
C THR A 25 -0.87 8.06 -10.39
N PRO A 26 0.09 8.92 -10.74
CA PRO A 26 1.43 8.87 -10.15
C PRO A 26 1.37 9.15 -8.64
N LEU A 27 2.45 8.82 -7.91
CA LEU A 27 2.46 8.94 -6.44
C LEU A 27 2.21 10.37 -5.96
N GLU A 28 2.70 11.37 -6.68
CA GLU A 28 2.46 12.79 -6.39
C GLU A 28 0.96 13.12 -6.45
N GLY A 29 0.25 12.65 -7.46
CA GLY A 29 -1.21 12.81 -7.56
C GLY A 29 -1.96 12.04 -6.47
N GLN A 30 -1.44 10.89 -6.04
CA GLN A 30 -2.00 10.16 -4.90
C GLN A 30 -1.77 10.91 -3.57
N MET A 31 -0.67 11.66 -3.44
CA MET A 31 -0.45 12.53 -2.28
C MET A 31 -1.47 13.67 -2.22
N ASP A 32 -1.83 14.24 -3.37
CA ASP A 32 -2.88 15.26 -3.44
C ASP A 32 -4.25 14.68 -3.05
N ASP A 33 -4.54 13.43 -3.41
CA ASP A 33 -5.73 12.72 -2.96
C ASP A 33 -5.77 12.53 -1.44
N VAL A 34 -4.64 12.14 -0.83
CA VAL A 34 -4.53 12.05 0.63
C VAL A 34 -4.85 13.40 1.27
N LEU A 35 -4.26 14.47 0.76
CA LEU A 35 -4.51 15.83 1.28
C LEU A 35 -5.99 16.22 1.16
N ALA A 36 -6.59 16.01 -0.01
CA ALA A 36 -8.01 16.31 -0.25
C ALA A 36 -8.94 15.54 0.71
N VAL A 37 -8.63 14.25 0.99
CA VAL A 37 -9.39 13.45 1.95
C VAL A 37 -9.23 13.98 3.37
N LEU A 38 -8.02 14.38 3.78
CA LEU A 38 -7.77 14.96 5.10
C LEU A 38 -8.51 16.28 5.29
N GLU A 39 -8.52 17.14 4.27
CA GLU A 39 -9.25 18.40 4.27
C GLU A 39 -10.77 18.18 4.34
N ALA A 40 -11.31 17.31 3.48
CA ALA A 40 -12.73 16.97 3.46
C ALA A 40 -13.23 16.35 4.76
N ALA A 41 -12.35 15.60 5.44
CA ALA A 41 -12.64 14.98 6.72
C ALA A 41 -12.39 15.90 7.91
N ASP A 42 -11.93 17.13 7.72
CA ASP A 42 -11.48 18.02 8.82
C ASP A 42 -10.56 17.26 9.80
N ALA A 43 -9.46 16.73 9.28
CA ALA A 43 -8.52 15.89 10.00
C ALA A 43 -7.10 16.48 10.02
N PRO A 44 -6.88 17.58 10.75
CA PRO A 44 -5.54 18.13 10.91
C PRO A 44 -4.68 17.20 11.74
N ASN A 45 -3.39 17.13 11.41
CA ASN A 45 -2.40 16.33 12.13
C ASN A 45 -2.76 14.83 12.27
N PRO A 46 -3.01 14.11 11.17
CA PRO A 46 -3.37 12.70 11.20
C PRO A 46 -2.19 11.81 11.62
N VAL A 47 -2.52 10.64 12.16
CA VAL A 47 -1.61 9.50 12.18
C VAL A 47 -1.86 8.72 10.90
N LEU A 48 -0.86 8.58 10.04
CA LEU A 48 -0.96 7.76 8.84
C LEU A 48 -0.64 6.31 9.17
N ILE A 49 -1.50 5.39 8.74
CA ILE A 49 -1.28 3.94 8.86
C ILE A 49 -1.16 3.38 7.45
N ALA A 50 0.01 2.87 7.14
CA ALA A 50 0.41 2.52 5.79
C ALA A 50 0.83 1.04 5.69
N PRO A 51 -0.04 0.15 5.22
CA PRO A 51 0.34 -1.23 4.94
C PRO A 51 1.00 -1.35 3.56
N LEU A 52 1.99 -2.24 3.44
CA LEU A 52 2.62 -2.66 2.20
C LEU A 52 3.05 -1.48 1.29
N GLU A 53 2.56 -1.43 0.04
CA GLU A 53 2.86 -0.38 -0.95
C GLU A 53 2.40 1.02 -0.49
N GLY A 54 1.44 1.10 0.41
CA GLY A 54 1.02 2.36 1.04
C GLY A 54 2.15 3.04 1.81
N SER A 55 3.17 2.29 2.22
CA SER A 55 4.34 2.83 2.93
C SER A 55 5.15 3.80 2.09
N SER A 56 5.32 3.56 0.80
CA SER A 56 6.03 4.47 -0.10
C SER A 56 5.31 5.81 -0.26
N LEU A 57 3.99 5.76 -0.50
CA LEU A 57 3.16 6.96 -0.57
C LEU A 57 3.20 7.77 0.74
N SER A 58 3.06 7.08 1.87
CA SER A 58 3.07 7.74 3.18
C SER A 58 4.44 8.29 3.56
N THR A 59 5.52 7.64 3.12
CA THR A 59 6.89 8.17 3.25
C THR A 59 7.04 9.47 2.47
N MET A 60 6.64 9.49 1.19
CA MET A 60 6.69 10.69 0.36
C MET A 60 5.85 11.82 0.97
N PHE A 61 4.63 11.51 1.42
CA PHE A 61 3.74 12.48 2.03
C PHE A 61 4.32 13.06 3.31
N ALA A 62 4.79 12.23 4.24
CA ALA A 62 5.37 12.66 5.50
C ALA A 62 6.67 13.45 5.34
N ALA A 63 7.54 13.05 4.38
CA ALA A 63 8.77 13.76 4.08
C ALA A 63 8.53 15.13 3.44
N SER A 64 7.50 15.24 2.57
CA SER A 64 7.17 16.47 1.85
C SER A 64 6.30 17.43 2.67
N ARG A 65 5.61 16.95 3.69
CA ARG A 65 4.67 17.72 4.53
C ARG A 65 4.86 17.43 6.02
N PRO A 66 6.04 17.74 6.57
CA PRO A 66 6.38 17.40 7.94
C PRO A 66 5.45 18.05 8.97
N ASP A 67 4.87 19.20 8.65
CA ASP A 67 3.96 19.95 9.54
C ASP A 67 2.54 19.35 9.55
N VAL A 68 2.20 18.47 8.62
CA VAL A 68 0.84 17.90 8.51
C VAL A 68 0.75 16.57 9.27
N VAL A 69 1.77 15.73 9.20
CA VAL A 69 1.72 14.36 9.73
C VAL A 69 2.16 14.31 11.18
N ARG A 70 1.25 13.90 12.06
CA ARG A 70 1.53 13.75 13.50
C ARG A 70 2.43 12.55 13.80
N ALA A 71 2.18 11.42 13.13
CA ALA A 71 2.95 10.20 13.28
C ALA A 71 2.70 9.27 12.09
N LEU A 72 3.62 8.34 11.86
CA LEU A 72 3.56 7.35 10.79
C LEU A 72 3.66 5.93 11.36
N VAL A 73 2.74 5.05 10.99
CA VAL A 73 2.77 3.63 11.28
C VAL A 73 2.88 2.86 9.97
N MET A 74 4.00 2.21 9.75
CA MET A 74 4.25 1.41 8.54
C MET A 74 4.19 -0.09 8.86
N MET A 75 3.36 -0.81 8.13
CA MET A 75 3.18 -2.26 8.31
C MET A 75 3.79 -3.00 7.11
N THR A 76 4.81 -3.81 7.38
CA THR A 76 5.57 -4.53 6.36
C THR A 76 6.04 -3.61 5.22
N PRO A 77 6.71 -2.49 5.54
CA PRO A 77 7.11 -1.52 4.53
C PRO A 77 8.27 -2.03 3.69
N ASN A 78 8.33 -1.55 2.46
CA ASN A 78 9.55 -1.56 1.68
C ASN A 78 9.84 -0.13 1.19
N SER A 79 11.09 0.26 1.13
CA SER A 79 11.52 1.55 0.60
C SER A 79 11.84 1.49 -0.89
N ARG A 80 12.01 0.29 -1.42
CA ARG A 80 12.22 -0.06 -2.81
C ARG A 80 11.76 -1.51 -3.04
N PRO A 81 11.00 -1.79 -4.11
CA PRO A 81 10.42 -3.12 -4.34
C PRO A 81 11.40 -4.17 -4.87
N VAL A 82 12.54 -3.74 -5.42
CA VAL A 82 13.55 -4.64 -6.03
C VAL A 82 14.96 -4.28 -5.61
N ALA A 83 15.87 -5.24 -5.75
CA ALA A 83 17.29 -5.06 -5.47
C ALA A 83 17.92 -3.96 -6.33
N GLY A 84 18.98 -3.36 -5.80
CA GLY A 84 19.76 -2.33 -6.47
C GLY A 84 20.89 -1.84 -5.57
N PRO A 85 21.69 -0.85 -6.01
CA PRO A 85 22.84 -0.38 -5.25
C PRO A 85 22.48 -0.02 -3.81
N GLY A 86 23.18 -0.62 -2.83
CA GLY A 86 22.92 -0.45 -1.41
C GLY A 86 21.62 -1.09 -0.90
N TYR A 87 21.01 -1.99 -1.69
CA TYR A 87 19.75 -2.68 -1.38
C TYR A 87 19.73 -4.10 -1.99
N GLU A 88 20.85 -4.80 -1.91
CA GLU A 88 21.09 -6.07 -2.59
C GLU A 88 20.30 -7.25 -2.00
N TRP A 89 19.78 -7.10 -0.77
CA TRP A 89 18.98 -8.12 -0.08
C TRP A 89 17.53 -8.21 -0.53
N ALA A 90 17.05 -7.25 -1.33
CA ALA A 90 15.69 -7.32 -1.88
C ALA A 90 15.60 -8.32 -3.03
N GLN A 91 14.38 -8.71 -3.37
CA GLN A 91 14.13 -9.58 -4.51
C GLN A 91 14.63 -8.96 -5.82
N SER A 92 15.05 -9.81 -6.76
CA SER A 92 15.41 -9.36 -8.10
C SER A 92 14.19 -8.82 -8.89
N VAL A 93 14.45 -8.17 -10.01
CA VAL A 93 13.38 -7.74 -10.94
C VAL A 93 12.62 -8.94 -11.49
N GLU A 94 13.33 -10.01 -11.81
CA GLU A 94 12.78 -11.25 -12.34
C GLU A 94 11.86 -11.93 -11.32
N GLU A 95 12.32 -12.11 -10.09
CA GLU A 95 11.52 -12.68 -8.98
C GLU A 95 10.26 -11.86 -8.73
N ARG A 96 10.39 -10.54 -8.74
CA ARG A 96 9.25 -9.66 -8.60
C ARG A 96 8.25 -9.83 -9.73
N ASN A 97 8.70 -9.88 -10.97
CA ASN A 97 7.82 -10.03 -12.13
C ASN A 97 7.06 -11.34 -12.10
N GLU A 98 7.72 -12.45 -11.75
CA GLU A 98 7.05 -13.75 -11.59
C GLU A 98 6.03 -13.71 -10.45
N ARG A 99 6.35 -13.07 -9.32
CA ARG A 99 5.43 -12.91 -8.20
C ARG A 99 4.22 -12.05 -8.58
N VAL A 100 4.41 -10.96 -9.33
CA VAL A 100 3.31 -10.11 -9.82
C VAL A 100 2.42 -10.90 -10.78
N LYS A 101 3.00 -11.64 -11.71
CA LYS A 101 2.26 -12.48 -12.64
C LYS A 101 1.41 -13.51 -11.89
N HIS A 102 2.00 -14.21 -10.93
CA HIS A 102 1.29 -15.16 -10.09
C HIS A 102 0.16 -14.49 -9.29
N LEU A 103 0.41 -13.34 -8.67
CA LEU A 103 -0.61 -12.59 -7.92
C LEU A 103 -1.78 -12.18 -8.82
N VAL A 104 -1.51 -11.72 -10.04
CA VAL A 104 -2.55 -11.32 -11.01
C VAL A 104 -3.37 -12.52 -11.47
N GLU A 105 -2.71 -13.67 -11.71
CA GLU A 105 -3.36 -14.90 -12.15
C GLU A 105 -4.37 -15.42 -11.13
N TYR A 106 -4.01 -15.42 -9.85
CA TYR A 106 -4.87 -15.96 -8.78
C TYR A 106 -5.65 -14.89 -8.00
N TRP A 107 -5.68 -13.64 -8.49
CA TRP A 107 -6.37 -12.53 -7.82
C TRP A 107 -7.86 -12.78 -7.66
N GLY A 108 -8.32 -12.75 -6.43
CA GLY A 108 -9.74 -12.94 -6.09
C GLY A 108 -10.22 -14.39 -6.21
N MET A 109 -9.33 -15.36 -6.40
CA MET A 109 -9.66 -16.79 -6.41
C MET A 109 -9.50 -17.39 -5.02
N ASP A 110 -10.41 -18.30 -4.65
CA ASP A 110 -10.24 -19.16 -3.46
C ASP A 110 -9.33 -20.33 -3.86
N SER A 111 -8.04 -20.08 -3.83
CA SER A 111 -7.01 -21.01 -4.27
C SER A 111 -5.81 -20.93 -3.32
N PRO A 112 -5.14 -22.06 -3.01
CA PRO A 112 -3.89 -22.07 -2.25
C PRO A 112 -2.79 -21.22 -2.90
N GLU A 113 -2.83 -21.04 -4.22
CA GLU A 113 -1.90 -20.22 -4.96
C GLU A 113 -2.14 -18.71 -4.81
N ASN A 114 -3.30 -18.30 -4.28
CA ASN A 114 -3.53 -16.89 -3.96
C ASN A 114 -2.66 -16.49 -2.76
N LEU A 115 -1.71 -15.57 -2.97
CA LEU A 115 -0.70 -15.17 -1.97
C LEU A 115 -1.26 -14.61 -0.67
N PHE A 116 -2.52 -14.23 -0.65
CA PHE A 116 -3.22 -13.78 0.56
C PHE A 116 -4.00 -14.90 1.26
N MET A 117 -3.92 -16.13 0.75
CA MET A 117 -4.52 -17.29 1.37
C MET A 117 -3.49 -18.05 2.17
N SER A 118 -3.88 -18.53 3.31
CA SER A 118 -3.10 -19.45 4.13
C SER A 118 -4.01 -20.49 4.75
N ASP A 119 -3.46 -21.63 5.13
CA ASP A 119 -4.21 -22.67 5.84
C ASP A 119 -4.68 -22.22 7.23
N ALA A 120 -4.14 -21.11 7.73
CA ALA A 120 -4.51 -20.55 9.03
C ALA A 120 -5.84 -19.77 9.03
N ILE A 121 -6.37 -19.40 7.84
CA ILE A 121 -7.62 -18.66 7.73
C ILE A 121 -8.80 -19.61 7.45
N SER A 122 -9.94 -19.30 8.05
CA SER A 122 -11.18 -20.08 7.88
C SER A 122 -11.77 -19.93 6.47
N ALA A 123 -12.68 -20.83 6.09
CA ALA A 123 -13.41 -20.73 4.82
C ALA A 123 -14.22 -19.44 4.69
N GLU A 124 -14.76 -18.92 5.80
CA GLU A 124 -15.48 -17.64 5.82
C GLU A 124 -14.54 -16.47 5.56
N GLU A 125 -13.37 -16.45 6.18
CA GLU A 125 -12.35 -15.42 5.93
C GLU A 125 -11.84 -15.46 4.49
N ARG A 126 -11.59 -16.65 3.91
CA ARG A 126 -11.25 -16.80 2.50
C ARG A 126 -12.32 -16.22 1.58
N PHE A 127 -13.59 -16.52 1.85
CA PHE A 127 -14.70 -15.94 1.09
C PHE A 127 -14.73 -14.41 1.16
N ILE A 128 -14.54 -13.84 2.35
CA ILE A 128 -14.48 -12.38 2.56
C ILE A 128 -13.31 -11.78 1.79
N TRP A 129 -12.12 -12.36 1.90
CA TRP A 129 -10.90 -11.88 1.23
C TRP A 129 -11.02 -11.92 -0.29
N THR A 130 -11.45 -13.04 -0.87
CA THR A 130 -11.58 -13.16 -2.33
C THR A 130 -12.63 -12.19 -2.88
N ARG A 131 -13.73 -12.01 -2.15
CA ARG A 131 -14.74 -11.03 -2.50
C ARG A 131 -14.20 -9.60 -2.43
N TRP A 132 -13.46 -9.29 -1.36
CA TRP A 132 -12.86 -7.97 -1.18
C TRP A 132 -11.84 -7.67 -2.28
N GLN A 133 -10.97 -8.59 -2.62
CA GLN A 133 -10.04 -8.45 -3.74
C GLN A 133 -10.76 -8.09 -5.05
N ARG A 134 -11.83 -8.82 -5.40
CA ARG A 134 -12.62 -8.56 -6.62
C ARG A 134 -13.34 -7.21 -6.59
N LEU A 135 -13.79 -6.76 -5.43
CA LEU A 135 -14.44 -5.46 -5.27
C LEU A 135 -13.43 -4.31 -5.27
N ALA A 136 -12.22 -4.55 -4.81
CA ALA A 136 -11.17 -3.54 -4.80
C ALA A 136 -10.71 -3.18 -6.22
N MET A 137 -10.39 -4.18 -7.03
CA MET A 137 -10.04 -4.01 -8.45
C MET A 137 -9.97 -5.34 -9.19
N GLY A 138 -10.05 -5.29 -10.52
CA GLY A 138 -9.82 -6.46 -11.37
C GLY A 138 -8.31 -6.77 -11.55
N PRO A 139 -7.97 -7.96 -12.10
CA PRO A 139 -6.58 -8.39 -12.31
C PRO A 139 -5.72 -7.38 -13.09
N SER A 140 -6.28 -6.75 -14.13
CA SER A 140 -5.58 -5.72 -14.90
C SER A 140 -5.26 -4.46 -14.07
N GLY A 141 -6.16 -4.09 -13.16
CA GLY A 141 -5.93 -3.00 -12.22
C GLY A 141 -4.81 -3.31 -11.23
N VAL A 142 -4.76 -4.55 -10.73
CA VAL A 142 -3.66 -5.03 -9.88
C VAL A 142 -2.33 -4.95 -10.63
N ALA A 143 -2.29 -5.45 -11.87
CA ALA A 143 -1.08 -5.41 -12.69
C ALA A 143 -0.59 -3.96 -12.90
N ALA A 144 -1.49 -3.04 -13.25
CA ALA A 144 -1.16 -1.64 -13.46
C ALA A 144 -0.68 -0.95 -12.17
N SER A 145 -1.36 -1.18 -11.04
CA SER A 145 -0.96 -0.64 -9.74
C SER A 145 0.41 -1.14 -9.30
N LEU A 146 0.68 -2.43 -9.46
CA LEU A 146 1.97 -3.01 -9.10
C LEU A 146 3.09 -2.57 -10.07
N ALA A 147 2.80 -2.32 -11.35
CA ALA A 147 3.76 -1.75 -12.28
C ALA A 147 4.19 -0.34 -11.82
N LEU A 148 3.24 0.52 -11.47
CA LEU A 148 3.52 1.86 -10.96
C LEU A 148 4.39 1.83 -9.70
N HIS A 149 4.08 0.97 -8.74
CA HIS A 149 4.87 0.82 -7.52
C HIS A 149 6.23 0.13 -7.77
N GLY A 150 6.38 -0.58 -8.88
CA GLY A 150 7.61 -1.31 -9.21
C GLY A 150 8.83 -0.42 -9.41
N GLU A 151 8.64 0.82 -9.80
CA GLU A 151 9.69 1.80 -10.07
C GLU A 151 9.98 2.73 -8.88
N THR A 152 9.21 2.58 -7.79
CA THR A 152 9.31 3.48 -6.64
C THR A 152 10.57 3.21 -5.83
N ASP A 153 11.33 4.26 -5.53
CA ASP A 153 12.46 4.25 -4.59
C ASP A 153 12.37 5.47 -3.68
N VAL A 154 12.04 5.25 -2.41
CA VAL A 154 11.87 6.33 -1.42
C VAL A 154 12.99 6.39 -0.40
N ARG A 155 14.09 5.66 -0.61
CA ARG A 155 15.19 5.57 0.35
C ARG A 155 15.80 6.94 0.69
N GLU A 156 15.98 7.79 -0.29
CA GLU A 156 16.54 9.14 -0.10
C GLU A 156 15.61 10.07 0.68
N LEU A 157 14.32 9.74 0.76
CA LEU A 157 13.34 10.52 1.51
C LEU A 157 13.26 10.13 2.98
N LEU A 158 13.71 8.93 3.36
CA LEU A 158 13.61 8.43 4.74
C LEU A 158 14.23 9.38 5.78
N PRO A 159 15.42 9.98 5.55
CA PRO A 159 16.01 10.93 6.50
C PRO A 159 15.22 12.23 6.67
N SER A 160 14.31 12.54 5.76
CA SER A 160 13.48 13.75 5.79
C SER A 160 12.20 13.60 6.60
N ILE A 161 11.88 12.38 7.06
CA ILE A 161 10.72 12.13 7.92
C ILE A 161 11.01 12.71 9.31
N GLN A 162 10.21 13.67 9.75
CA GLN A 162 10.39 14.35 11.04
C GLN A 162 9.42 13.85 12.11
N CYS A 163 8.32 13.19 11.74
CA CYS A 163 7.33 12.70 12.69
C CYS A 163 7.78 11.37 13.33
N PRO A 164 7.31 11.07 14.56
CA PRO A 164 7.49 9.76 15.17
C PRO A 164 7.01 8.64 14.25
N THR A 165 7.84 7.62 14.05
CA THR A 165 7.55 6.53 13.11
C THR A 165 7.65 5.19 13.81
N LEU A 166 6.58 4.38 13.69
CA LEU A 166 6.54 2.98 14.12
C LEU A 166 6.60 2.07 12.89
N VAL A 167 7.53 1.13 12.88
CA VAL A 167 7.62 0.09 11.87
C VAL A 167 7.20 -1.24 12.47
N ILE A 168 6.22 -1.89 11.85
CA ILE A 168 5.71 -3.21 12.22
C ILE A 168 6.03 -4.17 11.09
N ARG A 169 6.67 -5.29 11.42
CA ARG A 169 6.92 -6.38 10.47
C ARG A 169 6.70 -7.73 11.15
N PRO A 170 6.39 -8.80 10.39
CA PRO A 170 6.40 -10.15 10.94
C PRO A 170 7.77 -10.50 11.53
N GLU A 171 7.80 -11.35 12.53
CA GLU A 171 9.02 -12.04 12.95
C GLU A 171 9.31 -13.15 11.92
N ASP A 172 10.57 -13.28 11.53
CA ASP A 172 11.05 -14.30 10.58
C ASP A 172 11.02 -15.70 11.23
#